data_312913156a4da89ef63b1f4bcb824b06
#
_entry.id   312913156a4da89ef63b1f4bcb824b06
#
_cell.length_a   1.000
_cell.length_b   1.000
_cell.length_c   1.000
_cell.angle_alpha   90.00
_cell.angle_beta   90.00
_cell.angle_gamma   90.00
#
_symmetry.space_group_name_H-M   'P 1'
#
loop_
_entity.id
_entity.type
_entity.pdbx_description
1 polymer ?
#
loop_
_entity_poly.entity_id
_entity_poly.type
_entity_poly.pdbx_seq_one_letter_code
_entity_poly.pdbx_strand_id
1 'polypeptide(L)'
;MPNFRIVTSGPPEEPRAVSASRLYRGLINILSPGGSRSRLSILIYHRVLPEIDPLFPTEVDAKTFDAHMGQCAECFRIIPLLEAVKGLRRGNLPARAACITFDDGYADNAEIALPILQKHGIPATFFVATGFLDGGRMWNDTVIELVRRAPGQWLDLGAMGLGRFAIGSIPQRQQTIYALLGKLKYLSMETRQSQVDEMRTRIPVMLPENLMMTSNQVRQLHNSGMEIGGHTVNHPILARLEKAAAQAEIANGKETLENIIRAPVKLFAYPNGKPGQDYHWGHVEIIRNLGFEGAVSTSWGSAKGGGDLYQLPRFTPWDQGSVRFMFRMAQNMLKVAETI
;
A
#
# COMPACT_ATOMS: atom_id res chain seq x y z
N MET A 1 -71.07 -9.05 11.07
CA MET A 1 -69.79 -9.77 10.94
C MET A 1 -68.67 -8.73 11.01
N PRO A 2 -67.85 -8.70 12.04
CA PRO A 2 -66.73 -7.72 12.12
C PRO A 2 -65.51 -8.20 11.40
N ASN A 3 -64.93 -7.33 10.55
CA ASN A 3 -63.69 -7.52 9.82
C ASN A 3 -62.46 -7.45 10.76
N PHE A 4 -61.75 -8.55 10.93
CA PHE A 4 -60.42 -8.57 11.56
C PHE A 4 -59.39 -8.13 10.53
N ARG A 5 -58.73 -6.98 10.76
CA ARG A 5 -57.48 -6.63 10.09
C ARG A 5 -56.33 -7.37 10.77
N ILE A 6 -55.63 -8.21 10.01
CA ILE A 6 -54.34 -8.83 10.42
C ILE A 6 -53.28 -7.76 10.25
N VAL A 7 -52.66 -7.30 11.34
CA VAL A 7 -51.46 -6.47 11.37
C VAL A 7 -50.28 -7.43 11.25
N THR A 8 -49.66 -7.48 10.10
CA THR A 8 -48.38 -8.17 9.92
C THR A 8 -47.29 -7.27 10.45
N SER A 9 -46.70 -7.63 11.59
CA SER A 9 -45.44 -7.05 12.09
C SER A 9 -44.29 -7.48 11.17
N GLY A 10 -43.65 -6.50 10.54
CA GLY A 10 -42.41 -6.72 9.79
C GLY A 10 -41.30 -7.24 10.70
N PRO A 11 -40.25 -7.87 10.12
CA PRO A 11 -39.13 -8.39 10.90
C PRO A 11 -38.43 -7.25 11.66
N PRO A 12 -37.96 -7.51 12.89
CA PRO A 12 -37.30 -6.49 13.70
C PRO A 12 -36.00 -6.04 13.03
N GLU A 13 -35.81 -4.72 12.90
CA GLU A 13 -34.57 -4.10 12.48
C GLU A 13 -33.42 -4.53 13.40
N GLU A 14 -32.31 -4.93 12.81
CA GLU A 14 -31.12 -5.39 13.53
C GLU A 14 -30.43 -4.22 14.29
N PRO A 15 -30.46 -4.22 15.64
CA PRO A 15 -29.82 -3.15 16.43
C PRO A 15 -28.30 -3.35 16.66
N ARG A 16 -27.63 -4.30 15.98
CA ARG A 16 -26.30 -4.76 16.40
C ARG A 16 -25.10 -4.01 15.82
N ALA A 17 -25.17 -3.41 14.66
CA ALA A 17 -24.02 -2.76 14.03
C ALA A 17 -23.61 -1.45 14.74
N VAL A 18 -24.56 -0.64 15.15
CA VAL A 18 -24.31 0.69 15.78
C VAL A 18 -23.64 0.57 17.16
N SER A 19 -23.85 -0.52 17.88
CA SER A 19 -23.26 -0.70 19.22
C SER A 19 -21.78 -1.07 19.18
N ALA A 20 -21.35 -1.88 18.20
CA ALA A 20 -19.97 -2.32 18.06
C ALA A 20 -19.02 -1.16 17.67
N SER A 21 -19.40 -0.34 16.68
CA SER A 21 -18.61 0.83 16.28
C SER A 21 -18.43 1.84 17.41
N ARG A 22 -19.44 2.06 18.24
CA ARG A 22 -19.34 2.94 19.41
C ARG A 22 -18.35 2.43 20.45
N LEU A 23 -18.37 1.12 20.74
CA LEU A 23 -17.41 0.49 21.65
C LEU A 23 -15.98 0.59 21.15
N TYR A 24 -15.75 0.28 19.85
CA TYR A 24 -14.43 0.42 19.23
C TYR A 24 -13.95 1.86 19.24
N ARG A 25 -14.80 2.81 18.90
CA ARG A 25 -14.50 4.24 18.95
C ARG A 25 -14.09 4.68 20.36
N GLY A 26 -14.76 4.18 21.39
CA GLY A 26 -14.39 4.41 22.81
C GLY A 26 -13.01 3.87 23.14
N LEU A 27 -12.73 2.61 22.77
CA LEU A 27 -11.44 1.96 22.98
C LEU A 27 -10.30 2.71 22.25
N ILE A 28 -10.48 3.02 20.96
CA ILE A 28 -9.48 3.75 20.17
C ILE A 28 -9.23 5.14 20.75
N ASN A 29 -10.25 5.80 21.30
CA ASN A 29 -10.08 7.11 21.95
C ASN A 29 -9.25 7.04 23.23
N ILE A 30 -9.33 5.92 23.97
CA ILE A 30 -8.48 5.67 25.14
C ILE A 30 -7.03 5.41 24.69
N LEU A 31 -6.84 4.61 23.63
CA LEU A 31 -5.51 4.24 23.11
C LEU A 31 -4.80 5.41 22.41
N SER A 32 -5.55 6.32 21.79
CA SER A 32 -5.05 7.48 21.05
C SER A 32 -5.87 8.73 21.41
N PRO A 33 -5.72 9.29 22.62
CA PRO A 33 -6.31 10.58 22.97
C PRO A 33 -5.62 11.69 22.17
N GLY A 34 -6.27 12.84 22.02
CA GLY A 34 -5.69 13.99 21.32
C GLY A 34 -4.42 14.55 21.99
N GLY A 35 -3.65 15.33 21.22
CA GLY A 35 -2.46 16.04 21.69
C GLY A 35 -1.20 15.19 21.71
N SER A 36 -0.29 15.46 22.63
CA SER A 36 1.05 14.83 22.71
C SER A 36 1.01 13.31 23.00
N ARG A 37 -0.07 12.82 23.57
CA ARG A 37 -0.27 11.38 23.82
C ARG A 37 -0.97 10.66 22.68
N SER A 38 -1.36 11.38 21.62
CA SER A 38 -1.99 10.78 20.45
C SER A 38 -1.03 9.83 19.73
N ARG A 39 -1.61 8.79 19.15
CA ARG A 39 -0.93 7.83 18.29
C ARG A 39 -1.48 7.96 16.89
N LEU A 40 -0.60 7.94 15.90
CA LEU A 40 -0.98 7.95 14.50
C LEU A 40 -0.93 6.52 13.96
N SER A 41 -2.05 6.01 13.47
CA SER A 41 -2.11 4.78 12.69
C SER A 41 -2.01 5.11 11.21
N ILE A 42 -1.05 4.53 10.49
CA ILE A 42 -0.88 4.71 9.05
C ILE A 42 -1.13 3.36 8.38
N LEU A 43 -2.17 3.27 7.54
CA LEU A 43 -2.50 2.08 6.79
C LEU A 43 -1.77 2.09 5.45
N ILE A 44 -1.22 0.93 5.06
CA ILE A 44 -0.58 0.74 3.76
C ILE A 44 -1.38 -0.25 2.92
N TYR A 45 -1.74 0.18 1.72
CA TYR A 45 -2.26 -0.62 0.63
C TYR A 45 -1.29 -0.57 -0.55
N HIS A 46 -1.40 -1.51 -1.49
CA HIS A 46 -0.72 -1.46 -2.77
C HIS A 46 -1.76 -1.47 -3.88
N ARG A 47 -2.62 -2.46 -3.87
CA ARG A 47 -3.67 -2.64 -4.87
C ARG A 47 -5.06 -2.64 -4.25
N VAL A 48 -6.05 -2.25 -5.05
CA VAL A 48 -7.47 -2.53 -4.79
C VAL A 48 -8.03 -3.17 -6.05
N LEU A 49 -8.21 -4.47 -6.01
CA LEU A 49 -8.64 -5.23 -7.18
C LEU A 49 -10.16 -5.09 -7.40
N PRO A 50 -10.68 -5.16 -8.64
CA PRO A 50 -12.13 -5.12 -8.87
C PRO A 50 -12.85 -6.30 -8.20
N GLU A 51 -12.21 -7.47 -8.19
CA GLU A 51 -12.70 -8.73 -7.62
C GLU A 51 -11.53 -9.50 -6.99
N ILE A 52 -11.83 -10.49 -6.14
CA ILE A 52 -10.83 -11.34 -5.51
C ILE A 52 -10.02 -12.10 -6.57
N ASP A 53 -8.70 -11.93 -6.54
CA ASP A 53 -7.79 -12.69 -7.40
C ASP A 53 -7.53 -14.09 -6.80
N PRO A 54 -7.88 -15.17 -7.52
CA PRO A 54 -7.62 -16.53 -7.02
C PRO A 54 -6.14 -16.84 -6.77
N LEU A 55 -5.22 -16.18 -7.47
CA LEU A 55 -3.77 -16.31 -7.22
C LEU A 55 -3.30 -15.56 -5.97
N PHE A 56 -3.99 -14.49 -5.60
CA PHE A 56 -3.66 -13.66 -4.44
C PHE A 56 -4.91 -13.33 -3.63
N PRO A 57 -5.56 -14.35 -3.00
CA PRO A 57 -6.85 -14.17 -2.32
C PRO A 57 -6.78 -13.27 -1.07
N THR A 58 -5.58 -12.88 -0.65
CA THR A 58 -5.35 -11.94 0.45
C THR A 58 -5.22 -10.48 -0.02
N GLU A 59 -5.11 -10.24 -1.33
CA GLU A 59 -5.18 -8.89 -1.88
C GLU A 59 -6.58 -8.32 -1.67
N VAL A 60 -6.62 -7.01 -1.44
CA VAL A 60 -7.87 -6.32 -1.11
C VAL A 60 -8.65 -6.05 -2.39
N ASP A 61 -9.90 -6.52 -2.43
CA ASP A 61 -10.85 -6.17 -3.49
C ASP A 61 -11.66 -4.90 -3.16
N ALA A 62 -12.37 -4.38 -4.17
CA ALA A 62 -13.16 -3.15 -4.04
C ALA A 62 -14.19 -3.23 -2.90
N LYS A 63 -14.85 -4.37 -2.72
CA LYS A 63 -15.84 -4.58 -1.66
C LYS A 63 -15.22 -4.55 -0.27
N THR A 64 -14.10 -5.23 -0.09
CA THR A 64 -13.35 -5.26 1.16
C THR A 64 -12.78 -3.88 1.47
N PHE A 65 -12.23 -3.19 0.46
CA PHE A 65 -11.71 -1.84 0.62
C PHE A 65 -12.79 -0.84 1.02
N ASP A 66 -13.97 -0.89 0.37
CA ASP A 66 -15.12 -0.05 0.73
C ASP A 66 -15.56 -0.27 2.20
N ALA A 67 -15.61 -1.53 2.65
CA ALA A 67 -15.92 -1.85 4.03
C ALA A 67 -14.84 -1.33 5.01
N HIS A 68 -13.55 -1.44 4.67
CA HIS A 68 -12.46 -0.88 5.48
C HIS A 68 -12.57 0.64 5.59
N MET A 69 -12.85 1.34 4.48
CA MET A 69 -12.99 2.80 4.47
C MET A 69 -14.20 3.26 5.29
N GLY A 70 -15.32 2.56 5.19
CA GLY A 70 -16.49 2.82 6.04
C GLY A 70 -16.17 2.73 7.54
N GLN A 71 -15.47 1.67 7.95
CA GLN A 71 -15.06 1.50 9.36
C GLN A 71 -14.03 2.53 9.80
N CYS A 72 -13.08 2.86 8.93
CA CYS A 72 -12.10 3.90 9.21
C CYS A 72 -12.79 5.25 9.43
N ALA A 73 -13.75 5.63 8.58
CA ALA A 73 -14.52 6.87 8.72
C ALA A 73 -15.32 6.92 10.03
N GLU A 74 -15.90 5.79 10.45
CA GLU A 74 -16.66 5.71 11.71
C GLU A 74 -15.79 5.80 12.97
N CYS A 75 -14.63 5.13 12.97
CA CYS A 75 -13.85 4.92 14.18
C CYS A 75 -12.66 5.87 14.34
N PHE A 76 -12.08 6.36 13.24
CA PHE A 76 -10.89 7.19 13.22
C PHE A 76 -11.19 8.61 12.72
N ARG A 77 -10.27 9.51 12.95
CA ARG A 77 -10.17 10.79 12.26
C ARG A 77 -9.09 10.65 11.19
N ILE A 78 -9.53 10.42 9.97
CA ILE A 78 -8.62 10.29 8.84
C ILE A 78 -8.18 11.68 8.40
N ILE A 79 -6.85 11.87 8.32
CA ILE A 79 -6.23 13.14 7.92
C ILE A 79 -5.15 12.90 6.87
N PRO A 80 -4.79 13.91 6.05
CA PRO A 80 -3.65 13.84 5.15
C PRO A 80 -2.35 13.53 5.92
N LEU A 81 -1.47 12.72 5.32
CA LEU A 81 -0.24 12.29 6.01
C LEU A 81 0.70 13.47 6.30
N LEU A 82 0.78 14.46 5.41
CA LEU A 82 1.58 15.66 5.65
C LEU A 82 1.06 16.47 6.84
N GLU A 83 -0.27 16.55 7.00
CA GLU A 83 -0.89 17.18 8.18
C GLU A 83 -0.54 16.39 9.43
N ALA A 84 -0.61 15.06 9.38
CA ALA A 84 -0.26 14.18 10.48
C ALA A 84 1.23 14.34 10.89
N VAL A 85 2.16 14.42 9.94
CA VAL A 85 3.60 14.69 10.18
C VAL A 85 3.79 16.01 10.91
N LYS A 86 3.10 17.07 10.47
CA LYS A 86 3.14 18.39 11.15
C LYS A 86 2.52 18.31 12.55
N GLY A 87 1.44 17.54 12.70
CA GLY A 87 0.79 17.30 13.99
C GLY A 87 1.68 16.56 14.98
N LEU A 88 2.41 15.50 14.52
CA LEU A 88 3.41 14.79 15.33
C LEU A 88 4.53 15.72 15.80
N ARG A 89 5.06 16.54 14.90
CA ARG A 89 6.13 17.52 15.21
C ARG A 89 5.69 18.53 16.28
N ARG A 90 4.44 18.95 16.23
CA ARG A 90 3.87 19.96 17.17
C ARG A 90 3.26 19.34 18.43
N GLY A 91 3.11 18.04 18.50
CA GLY A 91 2.42 17.35 19.60
C GLY A 91 0.93 17.65 19.70
N ASN A 92 0.27 17.96 18.57
CA ASN A 92 -1.14 18.37 18.50
C ASN A 92 -2.01 17.52 17.56
N LEU A 93 -1.67 16.24 17.39
CA LEU A 93 -2.52 15.32 16.65
C LEU A 93 -3.94 15.27 17.22
N PRO A 94 -4.97 15.14 16.37
CA PRO A 94 -6.31 14.86 16.85
C PRO A 94 -6.40 13.48 17.51
N ALA A 95 -7.39 13.30 18.37
CA ALA A 95 -7.69 11.97 18.91
C ALA A 95 -8.04 11.00 17.77
N ARG A 96 -7.60 9.75 17.88
CA ARG A 96 -7.87 8.68 16.92
C ARG A 96 -7.36 9.02 15.50
N ALA A 97 -6.25 9.74 15.37
CA ALA A 97 -5.67 10.08 14.09
C ALA A 97 -5.26 8.83 13.29
N ALA A 98 -5.64 8.79 12.02
CA ALA A 98 -5.15 7.79 11.08
C ALA A 98 -4.95 8.37 9.69
N CYS A 99 -4.09 7.71 8.88
CA CYS A 99 -3.82 8.04 7.48
C CYS A 99 -3.97 6.79 6.62
N ILE A 100 -4.39 6.98 5.37
CA ILE A 100 -4.45 5.93 4.36
C ILE A 100 -3.34 6.18 3.36
N THR A 101 -2.54 5.15 3.05
CA THR A 101 -1.45 5.25 2.09
C THR A 101 -1.48 4.10 1.09
N PHE A 102 -1.02 4.37 -0.13
CA PHE A 102 -0.83 3.40 -1.20
C PHE A 102 0.60 3.48 -1.70
N ASP A 103 1.19 2.33 -2.04
CA ASP A 103 2.52 2.25 -2.61
C ASP A 103 2.49 1.79 -4.07
N ASP A 104 3.62 1.92 -4.75
CA ASP A 104 3.96 1.46 -6.09
C ASP A 104 3.37 2.27 -7.24
N GLY A 105 2.11 2.69 -7.17
CA GLY A 105 1.47 3.46 -8.23
C GLY A 105 0.70 2.60 -9.25
N TYR A 106 -0.02 1.59 -8.79
CA TYR A 106 -0.91 0.77 -9.63
C TYR A 106 -2.11 1.55 -10.15
N ALA A 107 -2.57 1.23 -11.37
CA ALA A 107 -3.69 1.90 -12.04
C ALA A 107 -5.01 1.80 -11.25
N ASP A 108 -5.24 0.65 -10.56
CA ASP A 108 -6.42 0.45 -9.72
C ASP A 108 -6.52 1.43 -8.55
N ASN A 109 -5.43 2.10 -8.18
CA ASN A 109 -5.45 3.18 -7.19
C ASN A 109 -6.28 4.38 -7.69
N ALA A 110 -6.16 4.74 -8.96
CA ALA A 110 -6.96 5.82 -9.57
C ALA A 110 -8.33 5.33 -10.05
N GLU A 111 -8.43 4.09 -10.53
CA GLU A 111 -9.64 3.57 -11.16
C GLU A 111 -10.67 3.03 -10.16
N ILE A 112 -10.20 2.45 -9.05
CA ILE A 112 -11.04 1.75 -8.07
C ILE A 112 -10.94 2.40 -6.69
N ALA A 113 -9.73 2.61 -6.17
CA ALA A 113 -9.57 3.14 -4.81
C ALA A 113 -10.04 4.60 -4.70
N LEU A 114 -9.70 5.47 -5.65
CA LEU A 114 -10.09 6.88 -5.62
C LEU A 114 -11.60 7.11 -5.51
N PRO A 115 -12.48 6.49 -6.35
CA PRO A 115 -13.93 6.65 -6.20
C PRO A 115 -14.45 6.22 -4.81
N ILE A 116 -13.88 5.15 -4.25
CA ILE A 116 -14.26 4.66 -2.91
C ILE A 116 -13.82 5.66 -1.83
N LEU A 117 -12.59 6.17 -1.90
CA LEU A 117 -12.10 7.19 -0.99
C LEU A 117 -12.97 8.45 -1.04
N GLN A 118 -13.33 8.91 -2.23
CA GLN A 118 -14.22 10.06 -2.44
C GLN A 118 -15.62 9.82 -1.85
N LYS A 119 -16.20 8.62 -2.04
CA LYS A 119 -17.48 8.22 -1.45
C LYS A 119 -17.50 8.38 0.07
N HIS A 120 -16.39 8.07 0.75
CA HIS A 120 -16.27 8.18 2.20
C HIS A 120 -15.66 9.51 2.68
N GLY A 121 -15.30 10.43 1.77
CA GLY A 121 -14.63 11.69 2.12
C GLY A 121 -13.26 11.52 2.77
N ILE A 122 -12.53 10.47 2.41
CA ILE A 122 -11.25 10.06 3.01
C ILE A 122 -10.10 10.58 2.16
N PRO A 123 -9.18 11.41 2.71
CA PRO A 123 -7.91 11.73 2.07
C PRO A 123 -6.96 10.54 2.13
N ALA A 124 -6.10 10.40 1.11
CA ALA A 124 -5.05 9.39 1.07
C ALA A 124 -3.76 9.94 0.44
N THR A 125 -2.65 9.23 0.69
CA THR A 125 -1.33 9.53 0.11
C THR A 125 -0.92 8.39 -0.80
N PHE A 126 -0.54 8.70 -2.04
CA PHE A 126 -0.10 7.72 -3.04
C PHE A 126 1.41 7.88 -3.29
N PHE A 127 2.18 6.89 -2.92
CA PHE A 127 3.62 6.82 -3.15
C PHE A 127 3.89 6.10 -4.46
N VAL A 128 4.45 6.81 -5.43
CA VAL A 128 4.52 6.37 -6.82
C VAL A 128 5.96 6.09 -7.25
N ALA A 129 6.22 4.88 -7.74
CA ALA A 129 7.47 4.49 -8.40
C ALA A 129 7.41 4.90 -9.87
N THR A 130 8.15 5.96 -10.23
CA THR A 130 7.92 6.70 -11.48
C THR A 130 8.39 6.01 -12.74
N GLY A 131 9.33 5.07 -12.65
CA GLY A 131 9.87 4.34 -13.81
C GLY A 131 8.89 3.36 -14.45
N PHE A 132 7.75 3.14 -13.82
CA PHE A 132 6.72 2.21 -14.32
C PHE A 132 5.46 2.90 -14.85
N LEU A 133 5.40 4.22 -14.78
CA LEU A 133 4.28 4.98 -15.32
C LEU A 133 4.17 4.84 -16.85
N ASP A 134 2.97 5.13 -17.37
CA ASP A 134 2.71 5.25 -18.80
C ASP A 134 2.99 3.95 -19.61
N GLY A 135 2.59 2.79 -19.08
CA GLY A 135 2.71 1.48 -19.76
C GLY A 135 3.86 0.62 -19.27
N GLY A 136 4.60 1.07 -18.24
CA GLY A 136 5.61 0.25 -17.57
C GLY A 136 5.01 -0.88 -16.74
N ARG A 137 5.87 -1.71 -16.19
CA ARG A 137 5.50 -2.80 -15.28
C ARG A 137 6.67 -3.16 -14.39
N MET A 138 6.41 -3.40 -13.12
CA MET A 138 7.43 -3.87 -12.20
C MET A 138 7.91 -5.28 -12.58
N TRP A 139 9.14 -5.61 -12.24
CA TRP A 139 9.73 -6.92 -12.55
C TRP A 139 8.95 -8.09 -11.91
N ASN A 140 8.48 -7.90 -10.67
CA ASN A 140 7.66 -8.87 -9.95
C ASN A 140 6.31 -9.12 -10.66
N ASP A 141 5.65 -8.06 -11.12
CA ASP A 141 4.40 -8.19 -11.89
C ASP A 141 4.63 -8.90 -13.22
N THR A 142 5.78 -8.65 -13.86
CA THR A 142 6.15 -9.37 -15.07
C THR A 142 6.24 -10.87 -14.81
N VAL A 143 6.91 -11.29 -13.74
CA VAL A 143 7.01 -12.71 -13.33
C VAL A 143 5.64 -13.28 -13.00
N ILE A 144 4.83 -12.55 -12.24
CA ILE A 144 3.46 -12.97 -11.86
C ILE A 144 2.62 -13.20 -13.12
N GLU A 145 2.58 -12.23 -14.03
CA GLU A 145 1.75 -12.32 -15.22
C GLU A 145 2.26 -13.36 -16.23
N LEU A 146 3.56 -13.58 -16.32
CA LEU A 146 4.12 -14.68 -17.11
C LEU A 146 3.64 -16.02 -16.58
N VAL A 147 3.74 -16.28 -15.28
CA VAL A 147 3.28 -17.55 -14.67
C VAL A 147 1.75 -17.66 -14.71
N ARG A 148 1.02 -16.56 -14.52
CA ARG A 148 -0.46 -16.51 -14.60
C ARG A 148 -0.96 -16.96 -15.96
N ARG A 149 -0.28 -16.55 -17.03
CA ARG A 149 -0.72 -16.75 -18.43
C ARG A 149 -0.03 -17.90 -19.14
N ALA A 150 1.06 -18.45 -18.57
CA ALA A 150 1.79 -19.54 -19.16
C ALA A 150 0.86 -20.74 -19.46
N PRO A 151 0.90 -21.30 -20.67
CA PRO A 151 0.08 -22.45 -21.05
C PRO A 151 0.65 -23.76 -20.46
N GLY A 152 -0.18 -24.81 -20.43
CA GLY A 152 0.24 -26.17 -20.08
C GLY A 152 0.30 -26.43 -18.58
N GLN A 153 0.94 -27.56 -18.25
CA GLN A 153 1.03 -28.09 -16.86
C GLN A 153 2.39 -27.77 -16.21
N TRP A 154 3.38 -27.45 -17.02
CA TRP A 154 4.75 -27.26 -16.60
C TRP A 154 5.36 -26.01 -17.26
N LEU A 155 6.15 -25.30 -16.47
CA LEU A 155 7.00 -24.19 -16.91
C LEU A 155 8.46 -24.65 -16.75
N ASP A 156 9.15 -24.81 -17.86
CA ASP A 156 10.56 -25.21 -17.86
C ASP A 156 11.48 -24.00 -18.10
N LEU A 157 12.20 -23.62 -17.06
CA LEU A 157 13.20 -22.57 -17.04
C LEU A 157 14.60 -23.14 -16.69
N GLY A 158 14.81 -24.45 -16.92
CA GLY A 158 16.07 -25.16 -16.62
C GLY A 158 17.27 -24.57 -17.35
N ALA A 159 17.10 -24.18 -18.61
CA ALA A 159 18.15 -23.52 -19.40
C ALA A 159 18.62 -22.16 -18.83
N MET A 160 17.79 -21.53 -17.99
CA MET A 160 18.10 -20.29 -17.26
C MET A 160 18.67 -20.55 -15.86
N GLY A 161 18.84 -21.81 -15.45
CA GLY A 161 19.23 -22.18 -14.09
C GLY A 161 18.13 -21.99 -13.04
N LEU A 162 16.91 -21.65 -13.44
CA LEU A 162 15.81 -21.42 -12.51
C LEU A 162 15.06 -22.72 -12.14
N GLY A 163 15.07 -23.73 -13.02
CA GLY A 163 14.46 -25.03 -12.79
C GLY A 163 13.14 -25.23 -13.53
N ARG A 164 12.43 -26.33 -13.21
CA ARG A 164 11.15 -26.69 -13.80
C ARG A 164 10.06 -26.63 -12.73
N PHE A 165 8.92 -26.04 -13.07
CA PHE A 165 7.83 -25.74 -12.14
C PHE A 165 6.49 -26.27 -12.64
N ALA A 166 5.67 -26.82 -11.72
CA ALA A 166 4.29 -27.18 -12.02
C ALA A 166 3.40 -25.93 -12.03
N ILE A 167 2.54 -25.77 -13.04
CA ILE A 167 1.63 -24.64 -13.21
C ILE A 167 0.21 -25.04 -13.60
N GLY A 168 -0.15 -26.31 -13.44
CA GLY A 168 -1.44 -26.87 -13.88
C GLY A 168 -2.63 -26.48 -13.00
N SER A 169 -2.39 -25.98 -11.80
CA SER A 169 -3.43 -25.51 -10.87
C SER A 169 -3.06 -24.16 -10.24
N ILE A 170 -4.07 -23.46 -9.68
CA ILE A 170 -3.85 -22.19 -8.97
C ILE A 170 -2.82 -22.33 -7.82
N PRO A 171 -2.87 -23.32 -6.93
CA PRO A 171 -1.85 -23.48 -5.91
C PRO A 171 -0.44 -23.72 -6.47
N GLN A 172 -0.31 -24.47 -7.57
CA GLN A 172 0.97 -24.68 -8.23
C GLN A 172 1.51 -23.37 -8.83
N ARG A 173 0.67 -22.56 -9.48
CA ARG A 173 1.07 -21.23 -9.97
C ARG A 173 1.50 -20.32 -8.84
N GLN A 174 0.77 -20.29 -7.72
CA GLN A 174 1.16 -19.54 -6.53
C GLN A 174 2.55 -19.95 -6.02
N GLN A 175 2.79 -21.26 -5.84
CA GLN A 175 4.08 -21.80 -5.43
C GLN A 175 5.20 -21.39 -6.38
N THR A 176 4.96 -21.49 -7.68
CA THR A 176 5.90 -21.13 -8.73
C THR A 176 6.24 -19.64 -8.69
N ILE A 177 5.22 -18.77 -8.55
CA ILE A 177 5.41 -17.33 -8.41
C ILE A 177 6.29 -17.03 -7.20
N TYR A 178 5.97 -17.53 -6.02
CA TYR A 178 6.76 -17.28 -4.81
C TYR A 178 8.18 -17.81 -4.92
N ALA A 179 8.38 -18.98 -5.52
CA ALA A 179 9.72 -19.54 -5.75
C ALA A 179 10.55 -18.67 -6.70
N LEU A 180 9.98 -18.20 -7.80
CA LEU A 180 10.66 -17.32 -8.77
C LEU A 180 10.95 -15.95 -8.17
N LEU A 181 9.98 -15.33 -7.52
CA LEU A 181 10.18 -14.04 -6.85
C LEU A 181 11.28 -14.14 -5.79
N GLY A 182 11.29 -15.21 -4.99
CA GLY A 182 12.33 -15.44 -3.98
C GLY A 182 13.73 -15.59 -4.58
N LYS A 183 13.87 -16.26 -5.72
CA LYS A 183 15.16 -16.41 -6.44
C LYS A 183 15.65 -15.09 -7.04
N LEU A 184 14.74 -14.26 -7.56
CA LEU A 184 15.08 -13.05 -8.31
C LEU A 184 15.23 -11.81 -7.42
N LYS A 185 14.54 -11.74 -6.28
CA LYS A 185 14.46 -10.53 -5.43
C LYS A 185 15.82 -9.95 -5.04
N TYR A 186 16.79 -10.82 -4.74
CA TYR A 186 18.07 -10.39 -4.19
C TYR A 186 19.21 -10.34 -5.22
N LEU A 187 18.92 -10.57 -6.51
CA LEU A 187 19.86 -10.33 -7.60
C LEU A 187 20.10 -8.82 -7.78
N SER A 188 21.23 -8.47 -8.43
CA SER A 188 21.41 -7.08 -8.87
C SER A 188 20.28 -6.66 -9.81
N MET A 189 19.98 -5.36 -9.90
CA MET A 189 18.93 -4.87 -10.78
C MET A 189 19.12 -5.32 -12.24
N GLU A 190 20.35 -5.23 -12.73
CA GLU A 190 20.72 -5.63 -14.10
C GLU A 190 20.53 -7.13 -14.32
N THR A 191 21.08 -7.97 -13.43
CA THR A 191 20.94 -9.44 -13.52
C THR A 191 19.48 -9.85 -13.43
N ARG A 192 18.74 -9.26 -12.52
CA ARG A 192 17.28 -9.51 -12.37
C ARG A 192 16.52 -9.14 -13.62
N GLN A 193 16.78 -7.95 -14.18
CA GLN A 193 16.11 -7.51 -15.40
C GLN A 193 16.42 -8.43 -16.57
N SER A 194 17.69 -8.81 -16.76
CA SER A 194 18.11 -9.76 -17.78
C SER A 194 17.39 -11.11 -17.66
N GLN A 195 17.26 -11.64 -16.44
CA GLN A 195 16.52 -12.88 -16.19
C GLN A 195 15.02 -12.74 -16.52
N VAL A 196 14.41 -11.63 -16.15
CA VAL A 196 12.99 -11.37 -16.44
C VAL A 196 12.75 -11.21 -17.94
N ASP A 197 13.64 -10.54 -18.66
CA ASP A 197 13.56 -10.37 -20.12
C ASP A 197 13.74 -11.71 -20.86
N GLU A 198 14.65 -12.55 -20.38
CA GLU A 198 14.79 -13.91 -20.91
C GLU A 198 13.54 -14.75 -20.65
N MET A 199 12.93 -14.66 -19.46
CA MET A 199 11.65 -15.31 -19.18
C MET A 199 10.55 -14.85 -20.17
N ARG A 200 10.47 -13.55 -20.48
CA ARG A 200 9.50 -13.01 -21.45
C ARG A 200 9.70 -13.60 -22.84
N THR A 201 10.95 -13.80 -23.25
CA THR A 201 11.27 -14.41 -24.56
C THR A 201 10.86 -15.88 -24.61
N ARG A 202 11.02 -16.61 -23.51
CA ARG A 202 10.74 -18.06 -23.44
C ARG A 202 9.25 -18.39 -23.21
N ILE A 203 8.51 -17.47 -22.64
CA ILE A 203 7.08 -17.63 -22.33
C ILE A 203 6.29 -16.68 -23.25
N PRO A 204 5.86 -17.17 -24.45
CA PRO A 204 5.25 -16.32 -25.48
C PRO A 204 3.78 -16.00 -25.14
N VAL A 205 3.56 -15.15 -24.16
CA VAL A 205 2.23 -14.69 -23.75
C VAL A 205 2.17 -13.17 -23.78
N MET A 206 1.01 -12.63 -24.08
CA MET A 206 0.77 -11.19 -24.00
C MET A 206 0.62 -10.78 -22.55
N LEU A 207 1.37 -9.77 -22.15
CA LEU A 207 1.31 -9.21 -20.80
C LEU A 207 0.49 -7.91 -20.79
N PRO A 208 -0.22 -7.61 -19.68
CA PRO A 208 -0.98 -6.37 -19.58
C PRO A 208 -0.04 -5.15 -19.56
N GLU A 209 -0.43 -4.08 -20.24
CA GLU A 209 0.33 -2.81 -20.28
C GLU A 209 -0.31 -1.71 -19.41
N ASN A 210 -1.39 -2.03 -18.72
CA ASN A 210 -2.20 -1.10 -17.93
C ASN A 210 -2.22 -1.42 -16.43
N LEU A 211 -1.21 -2.09 -15.91
CA LEU A 211 -1.14 -2.39 -14.47
C LEU A 211 -0.78 -1.16 -13.65
N MET A 212 0.09 -0.30 -14.20
CA MET A 212 0.59 0.89 -13.53
C MET A 212 -0.16 2.13 -14.01
N MET A 213 -0.22 3.15 -13.17
CA MET A 213 -0.84 4.42 -13.52
C MET A 213 -0.16 5.11 -14.70
N THR A 214 -0.94 5.88 -15.42
CA THR A 214 -0.44 6.90 -16.32
C THR A 214 -0.13 8.20 -15.56
N SER A 215 0.72 9.05 -16.11
CA SER A 215 0.97 10.40 -15.62
C SER A 215 -0.33 11.22 -15.48
N ASN A 216 -1.34 10.95 -16.33
CA ASN A 216 -2.66 11.57 -16.23
C ASN A 216 -3.42 11.12 -14.98
N GLN A 217 -3.36 9.84 -14.64
CA GLN A 217 -3.99 9.31 -13.42
C GLN A 217 -3.33 9.84 -12.16
N VAL A 218 -2.00 10.03 -12.14
CA VAL A 218 -1.30 10.71 -11.03
C VAL A 218 -1.79 12.16 -10.87
N ARG A 219 -1.95 12.91 -11.98
CA ARG A 219 -2.56 14.26 -11.94
C ARG A 219 -4.01 14.24 -11.46
N GLN A 220 -4.78 13.24 -11.88
CA GLN A 220 -6.17 13.07 -11.43
C GLN A 220 -6.25 12.88 -9.91
N LEU A 221 -5.40 12.02 -9.32
CA LEU A 221 -5.31 11.83 -7.88
C LEU A 221 -5.01 13.17 -7.17
N HIS A 222 -3.98 13.87 -7.62
CA HIS A 222 -3.60 15.17 -7.06
C HIS A 222 -4.72 16.21 -7.15
N ASN A 223 -5.34 16.35 -8.31
CA ASN A 223 -6.45 17.29 -8.55
C ASN A 223 -7.72 16.93 -7.75
N SER A 224 -7.84 15.67 -7.34
CA SER A 224 -8.91 15.19 -6.45
C SER A 224 -8.61 15.41 -4.97
N GLY A 225 -7.53 16.13 -4.63
CA GLY A 225 -7.14 16.44 -3.25
C GLY A 225 -6.37 15.33 -2.55
N MET A 226 -5.90 14.31 -3.27
CA MET A 226 -5.02 13.28 -2.73
C MET A 226 -3.57 13.77 -2.69
N GLU A 227 -2.80 13.29 -1.71
CA GLU A 227 -1.37 13.58 -1.62
C GLU A 227 -0.58 12.63 -2.53
N ILE A 228 0.45 13.15 -3.22
CA ILE A 228 1.40 12.35 -3.99
C ILE A 228 2.74 12.35 -3.26
N GLY A 229 3.33 11.17 -3.07
CA GLY A 229 4.62 10.93 -2.44
C GLY A 229 5.60 10.21 -3.35
N GLY A 230 6.90 10.33 -3.08
CA GLY A 230 7.96 9.65 -3.82
C GLY A 230 8.13 8.20 -3.37
N HIS A 231 8.43 7.31 -4.34
CA HIS A 231 8.74 5.90 -4.08
C HIS A 231 9.88 5.40 -4.99
N THR A 232 10.86 6.27 -5.23
CA THR A 232 11.99 6.08 -6.17
C THR A 232 11.56 6.06 -7.65
N VAL A 233 12.49 5.78 -8.54
CA VAL A 233 12.20 5.54 -9.96
C VAL A 233 11.87 4.06 -10.19
N ASN A 234 12.83 3.16 -9.89
CA ASN A 234 12.78 1.74 -10.25
C ASN A 234 12.47 0.79 -9.07
N HIS A 235 12.01 1.32 -7.94
CA HIS A 235 11.67 0.56 -6.74
C HIS A 235 12.80 -0.39 -6.25
N PRO A 236 14.07 0.07 -6.17
CA PRO A 236 15.15 -0.77 -5.70
C PRO A 236 15.11 -0.94 -4.18
N ILE A 237 15.76 -2.00 -3.69
CA ILE A 237 16.18 -2.08 -2.28
C ILE A 237 17.32 -1.08 -2.09
N LEU A 238 17.08 0.06 -1.46
CA LEU A 238 18.06 1.16 -1.34
C LEU A 238 19.38 0.71 -0.70
N ALA A 239 19.31 -0.18 0.30
CA ALA A 239 20.47 -0.75 0.97
C ALA A 239 21.40 -1.57 0.05
N ARG A 240 20.97 -1.89 -1.18
CA ARG A 240 21.75 -2.60 -2.20
C ARG A 240 22.41 -1.69 -3.22
N LEU A 241 22.21 -0.39 -3.10
CA LEU A 241 22.74 0.61 -4.01
C LEU A 241 23.89 1.35 -3.36
N GLU A 242 24.84 1.78 -4.19
CA GLU A 242 25.79 2.80 -3.82
C GLU A 242 25.07 4.12 -3.50
N LYS A 243 25.63 4.92 -2.59
CA LYS A 243 24.99 6.15 -2.08
C LYS A 243 24.54 7.10 -3.21
N ALA A 244 25.37 7.30 -4.22
CA ALA A 244 25.05 8.17 -5.35
C ALA A 244 23.87 7.66 -6.18
N ALA A 245 23.80 6.34 -6.41
CA ALA A 245 22.70 5.70 -7.13
C ALA A 245 21.39 5.76 -6.32
N ALA A 246 21.45 5.52 -5.01
CA ALA A 246 20.29 5.66 -4.14
C ALA A 246 19.76 7.11 -4.11
N GLN A 247 20.65 8.10 -4.06
CA GLN A 247 20.29 9.51 -4.14
C GLN A 247 19.63 9.86 -5.48
N ALA A 248 20.16 9.35 -6.58
CA ALA A 248 19.59 9.57 -7.92
C ALA A 248 18.19 8.96 -8.06
N GLU A 249 17.99 7.72 -7.57
CA GLU A 249 16.68 7.05 -7.54
C GLU A 249 15.61 7.87 -6.79
N ILE A 250 15.99 8.44 -5.65
CA ILE A 250 15.07 9.26 -4.84
C ILE A 250 14.83 10.62 -5.48
N ALA A 251 15.89 11.31 -5.91
CA ALA A 251 15.82 12.67 -6.45
C ALA A 251 15.07 12.71 -7.79
N ASN A 252 15.41 11.81 -8.72
CA ASN A 252 14.77 11.77 -10.04
C ASN A 252 13.28 11.37 -9.93
N GLY A 253 12.94 10.43 -9.03
CA GLY A 253 11.55 10.09 -8.75
C GLY A 253 10.76 11.28 -8.23
N LYS A 254 11.33 12.04 -7.29
CA LYS A 254 10.73 13.28 -6.77
C LYS A 254 10.51 14.30 -7.88
N GLU A 255 11.54 14.62 -8.64
CA GLU A 255 11.48 15.61 -9.73
C GLU A 255 10.44 15.23 -10.79
N THR A 256 10.39 13.95 -11.17
CA THR A 256 9.38 13.45 -12.12
C THR A 256 7.97 13.70 -11.62
N LEU A 257 7.67 13.38 -10.36
CA LEU A 257 6.34 13.61 -9.78
C LEU A 257 6.02 15.10 -9.67
N GLU A 258 6.96 15.94 -9.23
CA GLU A 258 6.80 17.39 -9.16
C GLU A 258 6.50 17.99 -10.55
N ASN A 259 7.15 17.47 -11.59
CA ASN A 259 6.87 17.86 -12.99
C ASN A 259 5.46 17.40 -13.44
N ILE A 260 4.99 16.22 -13.03
CA ILE A 260 3.65 15.73 -13.36
C ILE A 260 2.56 16.57 -12.69
N ILE A 261 2.67 16.78 -11.36
CA ILE A 261 1.61 17.42 -10.58
C ILE A 261 1.74 18.93 -10.46
N ARG A 262 2.89 19.51 -10.87
CA ARG A 262 3.23 20.95 -10.76
C ARG A 262 3.14 21.47 -9.31
N ALA A 263 3.51 20.63 -8.34
CA ALA A 263 3.51 20.96 -6.92
C ALA A 263 4.64 20.22 -6.20
N PRO A 264 5.11 20.68 -5.02
CA PRO A 264 6.17 20.02 -4.27
C PRO A 264 5.75 18.66 -3.73
N VAL A 265 6.60 17.64 -3.89
CA VAL A 265 6.45 16.32 -3.30
C VAL A 265 7.21 16.28 -1.96
N LYS A 266 6.48 16.11 -0.86
CA LYS A 266 6.99 16.32 0.51
C LYS A 266 7.10 15.04 1.34
N LEU A 267 6.58 13.93 0.85
CA LEU A 267 6.53 12.66 1.55
C LEU A 267 7.21 11.56 0.73
N PHE A 268 7.82 10.60 1.43
CA PHE A 268 8.52 9.49 0.82
C PHE A 268 8.12 8.15 1.47
N ALA A 269 8.06 7.07 0.69
CA ALA A 269 8.00 5.71 1.19
C ALA A 269 9.25 4.93 0.75
N TYR A 270 9.88 4.23 1.71
CA TYR A 270 11.04 3.39 1.39
C TYR A 270 10.57 2.12 0.66
N PRO A 271 11.11 1.80 -0.54
CA PRO A 271 10.84 0.54 -1.21
C PRO A 271 11.14 -0.66 -0.31
N ASN A 272 10.22 -1.62 -0.23
CA ASN A 272 10.18 -2.73 0.74
C ASN A 272 10.14 -2.29 2.21
N GLY A 273 10.90 -1.30 2.61
CA GLY A 273 10.75 -0.45 3.78
C GLY A 273 11.10 -1.05 5.16
N LYS A 274 11.82 -2.17 5.25
CA LYS A 274 12.28 -2.71 6.53
C LYS A 274 13.52 -1.96 7.03
N PRO A 275 13.47 -1.33 8.23
CA PRO A 275 14.62 -0.65 8.83
C PRO A 275 15.83 -1.59 8.96
N GLY A 276 17.02 -1.09 8.64
CA GLY A 276 18.29 -1.84 8.73
C GLY A 276 18.48 -2.93 7.68
N GLN A 277 17.42 -3.34 6.97
CA GLN A 277 17.50 -4.36 5.91
C GLN A 277 17.38 -3.75 4.51
N ASP A 278 16.35 -2.92 4.29
CA ASP A 278 16.04 -2.38 2.96
C ASP A 278 16.52 -0.93 2.81
N TYR A 279 16.74 -0.24 3.91
CA TYR A 279 17.34 1.08 3.98
C TYR A 279 18.14 1.27 5.28
N HIS A 280 19.07 2.23 5.28
CA HIS A 280 19.96 2.56 6.40
C HIS A 280 19.92 4.06 6.70
N TRP A 281 20.57 4.48 7.79
CA TRP A 281 20.61 5.87 8.23
C TRP A 281 21.05 6.86 7.13
N GLY A 282 22.01 6.48 6.29
CA GLY A 282 22.43 7.31 5.16
C GLY A 282 21.30 7.64 4.16
N HIS A 283 20.32 6.74 4.00
CA HIS A 283 19.14 7.01 3.15
C HIS A 283 18.18 7.97 3.82
N VAL A 284 18.02 7.89 5.15
CA VAL A 284 17.25 8.87 5.94
C VAL A 284 17.84 10.28 5.77
N GLU A 285 19.18 10.41 5.79
CA GLU A 285 19.86 11.68 5.54
C GLU A 285 19.63 12.19 4.11
N ILE A 286 19.69 11.33 3.10
CA ILE A 286 19.38 11.70 1.71
C ILE A 286 17.97 12.29 1.62
N ILE A 287 16.97 11.62 2.21
CA ILE A 287 15.58 12.07 2.20
C ILE A 287 15.41 13.44 2.86
N ARG A 288 16.06 13.66 4.00
CA ARG A 288 16.07 14.97 4.69
C ARG A 288 16.69 16.05 3.82
N ASN A 289 17.84 15.77 3.21
CA ASN A 289 18.58 16.72 2.38
C ASN A 289 17.86 17.06 1.07
N LEU A 290 17.04 16.16 0.55
CA LEU A 290 16.18 16.40 -0.62
C LEU A 290 14.89 17.17 -0.27
N GLY A 291 14.71 17.58 1.00
CA GLY A 291 13.62 18.44 1.43
C GLY A 291 12.28 17.75 1.63
N PHE A 292 12.26 16.42 1.80
CA PHE A 292 11.05 15.75 2.27
C PHE A 292 10.75 16.15 3.72
N GLU A 293 9.47 16.20 4.08
CA GLU A 293 9.02 16.56 5.43
C GLU A 293 8.78 15.34 6.32
N GLY A 294 8.62 14.16 5.72
CA GLY A 294 8.46 12.88 6.41
C GLY A 294 8.60 11.68 5.48
N ALA A 295 8.87 10.51 6.06
CA ALA A 295 8.94 9.27 5.32
C ALA A 295 8.34 8.11 6.11
N VAL A 296 7.81 7.11 5.40
CA VAL A 296 7.14 5.94 5.94
C VAL A 296 7.91 4.66 5.66
N SER A 297 7.93 3.77 6.64
CA SER A 297 8.53 2.42 6.55
C SER A 297 7.43 1.34 6.49
N THR A 298 7.82 0.07 6.44
CA THR A 298 6.91 -1.07 6.61
C THR A 298 7.02 -1.71 8.00
N SER A 299 7.66 -1.04 8.94
CA SER A 299 7.69 -1.45 10.35
C SER A 299 6.29 -1.37 10.96
N TRP A 300 5.89 -2.39 11.67
CA TRP A 300 4.57 -2.43 12.31
C TRP A 300 4.54 -1.62 13.59
N GLY A 301 3.54 -0.79 13.74
CA GLY A 301 3.32 0.01 14.92
C GLY A 301 2.53 1.27 14.63
N SER A 302 2.41 2.12 15.65
CA SER A 302 1.84 3.45 15.53
C SER A 302 2.90 4.52 15.80
N ALA A 303 2.86 5.60 15.04
CA ALA A 303 3.76 6.74 15.30
C ALA A 303 3.30 7.53 16.52
N LYS A 304 4.27 8.09 17.25
CA LYS A 304 4.04 8.91 18.45
C LYS A 304 4.81 10.22 18.34
N GLY A 305 4.38 11.22 19.08
CA GLY A 305 5.16 12.45 19.27
C GLY A 305 6.58 12.14 19.80
N GLY A 306 7.58 12.85 19.28
CA GLY A 306 9.00 12.64 19.60
C GLY A 306 9.67 11.48 18.84
N GLY A 307 8.95 10.69 18.06
CA GLY A 307 9.53 9.68 17.17
C GLY A 307 10.16 10.29 15.91
N ASP A 308 10.94 9.49 15.17
CA ASP A 308 11.55 9.93 13.93
C ASP A 308 10.49 10.05 12.81
N LEU A 309 10.27 11.26 12.32
CA LEU A 309 9.31 11.56 11.27
C LEU A 309 9.69 10.98 9.90
N TYR A 310 10.93 10.52 9.76
CA TYR A 310 11.45 9.92 8.53
C TYR A 310 11.46 8.39 8.56
N GLN A 311 10.86 7.78 9.59
CA GLN A 311 10.75 6.33 9.74
C GLN A 311 9.37 5.96 10.34
N LEU A 312 8.31 6.62 9.87
CA LEU A 312 6.96 6.41 10.41
C LEU A 312 6.48 4.98 10.11
N PRO A 313 6.02 4.25 11.14
CA PRO A 313 5.54 2.88 10.98
C PRO A 313 4.19 2.82 10.28
N ARG A 314 3.92 1.71 9.61
CA ARG A 314 2.65 1.46 8.93
C ARG A 314 2.05 0.11 9.31
N PHE A 315 0.77 -0.03 9.07
CA PHE A 315 -0.01 -1.25 9.28
C PHE A 315 -0.60 -1.72 7.95
N THR A 316 -0.35 -2.99 7.59
CA THR A 316 -0.93 -3.61 6.39
C THR A 316 -2.25 -4.30 6.77
N PRO A 317 -3.40 -3.84 6.28
CA PRO A 317 -4.69 -4.47 6.54
C PRO A 317 -4.96 -5.58 5.51
N TRP A 318 -4.93 -6.84 5.95
CA TRP A 318 -5.27 -7.99 5.10
C TRP A 318 -6.51 -8.76 5.59
N ASP A 319 -7.18 -8.26 6.61
CA ASP A 319 -8.35 -8.92 7.16
C ASP A 319 -9.59 -8.63 6.32
N GLN A 320 -10.26 -9.66 5.83
CA GLN A 320 -11.52 -9.51 5.10
C GLN A 320 -12.73 -9.24 6.02
N GLY A 321 -12.59 -9.49 7.31
CA GLY A 321 -13.66 -9.32 8.29
C GLY A 321 -13.52 -8.08 9.16
N SER A 322 -14.57 -7.28 9.25
CA SER A 322 -14.67 -6.01 10.00
C SER A 322 -14.14 -6.08 11.42
N VAL A 323 -14.52 -7.10 12.18
CA VAL A 323 -14.12 -7.26 13.59
C VAL A 323 -12.63 -7.52 13.72
N ARG A 324 -12.07 -8.39 12.85
CA ARG A 324 -10.64 -8.70 12.84
C ARG A 324 -9.81 -7.49 12.46
N PHE A 325 -10.23 -6.77 11.42
CA PHE A 325 -9.60 -5.53 10.99
C PHE A 325 -9.48 -4.53 12.15
N MET A 326 -10.60 -4.22 12.82
CA MET A 326 -10.62 -3.27 13.94
C MET A 326 -9.79 -3.76 15.14
N PHE A 327 -9.82 -5.05 15.46
CA PHE A 327 -9.01 -5.63 16.52
C PHE A 327 -7.51 -5.49 16.23
N ARG A 328 -7.09 -5.76 15.01
CA ARG A 328 -5.68 -5.58 14.59
C ARG A 328 -5.25 -4.13 14.58
N MET A 329 -6.13 -3.21 14.18
CA MET A 329 -5.86 -1.77 14.30
C MET A 329 -5.57 -1.38 15.75
N ALA A 330 -6.36 -1.86 16.71
CA ALA A 330 -6.14 -1.62 18.13
C ALA A 330 -4.82 -2.26 18.62
N GLN A 331 -4.53 -3.50 18.22
CA GLN A 331 -3.26 -4.17 18.55
C GLN A 331 -2.06 -3.41 17.98
N ASN A 332 -2.15 -2.94 16.73
CA ASN A 332 -1.07 -2.19 16.09
C ASN A 332 -0.73 -0.90 16.86
N MET A 333 -1.72 -0.24 17.45
CA MET A 333 -1.49 0.94 18.28
C MET A 333 -0.61 0.66 19.51
N LEU A 334 -0.61 -0.58 20.01
CA LEU A 334 0.15 -0.98 21.18
C LEU A 334 1.60 -1.42 20.85
N LYS A 335 1.88 -1.70 19.58
CA LYS A 335 3.21 -2.11 19.13
C LYS A 335 4.19 -0.95 19.15
N VAL A 336 5.42 -1.26 19.55
CA VAL A 336 6.58 -0.39 19.39
C VAL A 336 7.16 -0.67 18.00
N ALA A 337 7.30 0.38 17.19
CA ALA A 337 7.87 0.27 15.86
C ALA A 337 9.39 0.07 15.93
N GLU A 338 9.92 -0.71 14.98
CA GLU A 338 11.35 -0.81 14.75
C GLU A 338 11.80 0.40 13.93
N THR A 339 12.92 1.00 14.31
CA THR A 339 13.64 2.06 13.59
C THR A 339 15.11 1.70 13.55
N ILE A 340 15.87 2.39 12.69
CA ILE A 340 17.34 2.26 12.66
C ILE A 340 17.93 3.01 13.83
#